data_be09b3818c3d9a8efc697784a735136f
#
_entry.id   be09b3818c3d9a8efc697784a735136f
#
_cell.length_a   1.000
_cell.length_b   1.000
_cell.length_c   1.000
_cell.angle_alpha   90.00
_cell.angle_beta   90.00
_cell.angle_gamma   90.00
#
_symmetry.space_group_name_H-M   'P 1'
#
loop_
_entity.id
_entity.type
_entity.pdbx_description
1 polymer ?
#
loop_
_entity_poly.entity_id
_entity_poly.type
_entity_poly.pdbx_seq_one_letter_code
_entity_poly.pdbx_strand_id
1 'polypeptide(L)'
;MKNLFLHRAMQFVSLLLGVRIFRLVFLTFSLYVFTFFIIKTIDFTDVKIHGIIFCSLMSIAAGGLINQFYDEEKDKIIKPFRARLQAFLKKKYFLYFYLILNVFSLGISLYLSWRIFLYFIVYQFFIWFYSHKLSKILLINNFTYVLLSVYPFFGILVYYQYFTIGIFLLSAFLFLFLLSMDIIKDLLSREADEALGYQTFPIVYGIEKTSKLVQMLLLSAGFLALFILTNQDLGLHSYYFGATIIFLVFILFLLKNKSKKNYFVVSILLKIWIFVGVISMLVSEIFV
;
A
#
# COMPACT_ATOMS: atom_id res chain seq x y z
N MET A 1 29.60 28.18 1.76
CA MET A 1 28.16 28.23 1.47
C MET A 1 27.68 27.05 0.61
N LYS A 2 28.30 26.71 -0.53
CA LYS A 2 27.87 25.58 -1.40
C LYS A 2 27.74 24.23 -0.65
N ASN A 3 28.66 23.87 0.23
CA ASN A 3 28.60 22.61 0.98
C ASN A 3 27.45 22.55 2.00
N LEU A 4 27.07 23.66 2.61
CA LEU A 4 25.96 23.73 3.55
C LEU A 4 24.60 23.61 2.83
N PHE A 5 24.46 24.25 1.68
CA PHE A 5 23.27 24.14 0.83
C PHE A 5 23.09 22.71 0.34
N LEU A 6 24.15 22.10 -0.18
CA LEU A 6 24.10 20.71 -0.63
C LEU A 6 23.73 19.75 0.51
N HIS A 7 24.30 19.94 1.70
CA HIS A 7 23.97 19.11 2.86
C HIS A 7 22.48 19.23 3.26
N ARG A 8 21.93 20.44 3.30
CA ARG A 8 20.49 20.66 3.57
C ARG A 8 19.59 20.05 2.50
N ALA A 9 19.97 20.18 1.22
CA ALA A 9 19.25 19.54 0.13
C ALA A 9 19.23 18.00 0.29
N MET A 10 20.34 17.39 0.67
CA MET A 10 20.42 15.94 0.91
C MET A 10 19.59 15.51 2.14
N GLN A 11 19.51 16.34 3.19
CA GLN A 11 18.61 16.09 4.33
C GLN A 11 17.15 16.12 3.90
N PHE A 12 16.75 17.08 3.03
CA PHE A 12 15.41 17.14 2.48
C PHE A 12 15.08 15.91 1.62
N VAL A 13 16.00 15.50 0.73
CA VAL A 13 15.87 14.27 -0.05
C VAL A 13 15.73 13.05 0.87
N SER A 14 16.51 12.98 1.94
CA SER A 14 16.41 11.92 2.95
C SER A 14 15.02 11.84 3.57
N LEU A 15 14.42 12.99 3.90
CA LEU A 15 13.05 13.07 4.43
C LEU A 15 12.02 12.60 3.39
N LEU A 16 12.11 13.07 2.15
CA LEU A 16 11.22 12.66 1.05
C LEU A 16 11.27 11.14 0.79
N LEU A 17 12.46 10.56 0.86
CA LEU A 17 12.64 9.11 0.79
C LEU A 17 12.03 8.40 2.01
N GLY A 18 12.13 9.00 3.20
CA GLY A 18 11.52 8.48 4.43
C GLY A 18 10.00 8.40 4.33
N VAL A 19 9.33 9.48 3.92
CA VAL A 19 7.87 9.52 3.72
C VAL A 19 7.41 8.73 2.49
N ARG A 20 8.33 8.24 1.65
CA ARG A 20 8.02 7.49 0.43
C ARG A 20 7.15 8.29 -0.56
N ILE A 21 7.57 9.50 -0.89
CA ILE A 21 6.79 10.50 -1.63
C ILE A 21 6.06 9.95 -2.88
N PHE A 22 6.72 9.14 -3.69
CA PHE A 22 6.09 8.55 -4.89
C PHE A 22 4.89 7.65 -4.55
N ARG A 23 4.96 6.94 -3.41
CA ARG A 23 3.83 6.14 -2.91
C ARG A 23 2.67 7.03 -2.46
N LEU A 24 2.97 8.17 -1.82
CA LEU A 24 1.95 9.13 -1.39
C LEU A 24 1.24 9.76 -2.59
N VAL A 25 1.98 10.18 -3.63
CA VAL A 25 1.39 10.73 -4.86
C VAL A 25 0.43 9.72 -5.52
N PHE A 26 0.87 8.48 -5.68
CA PHE A 26 0.02 7.43 -6.24
C PHE A 26 -1.23 7.17 -5.38
N LEU A 27 -1.06 7.11 -4.06
CA LEU A 27 -2.18 6.91 -3.15
C LEU A 27 -3.17 8.08 -3.16
N THR A 28 -2.68 9.32 -3.21
CA THR A 28 -3.53 10.51 -3.35
C THR A 28 -4.42 10.40 -4.57
N PHE A 29 -3.81 10.12 -5.72
CA PHE A 29 -4.53 9.91 -6.96
C PHE A 29 -5.57 8.78 -6.84
N SER A 30 -5.16 7.64 -6.28
CA SER A 30 -6.05 6.48 -6.10
C SER A 30 -7.23 6.77 -5.16
N LEU A 31 -7.02 7.52 -4.06
CA LEU A 31 -8.08 7.88 -3.12
C LEU A 31 -9.11 8.83 -3.77
N TYR A 32 -8.66 9.82 -4.55
CA TYR A 32 -9.58 10.68 -5.28
C TYR A 32 -10.37 9.90 -6.33
N VAL A 33 -9.71 9.12 -7.17
CA VAL A 33 -10.38 8.30 -8.20
C VAL A 33 -11.38 7.34 -7.57
N PHE A 34 -10.98 6.63 -6.50
CA PHE A 34 -11.87 5.73 -5.78
C PHE A 34 -13.10 6.46 -5.22
N THR A 35 -12.89 7.64 -4.63
CA THR A 35 -13.97 8.43 -4.04
C THR A 35 -15.02 8.81 -5.10
N PHE A 36 -14.58 9.29 -6.27
CA PHE A 36 -15.48 9.65 -7.37
C PHE A 36 -16.18 8.45 -7.99
N PHE A 37 -15.43 7.36 -8.18
CA PHE A 37 -16.01 6.12 -8.74
C PHE A 37 -17.08 5.51 -7.83
N ILE A 38 -16.89 5.55 -6.51
CA ILE A 38 -17.80 4.91 -5.55
C ILE A 38 -18.96 5.82 -5.16
N ILE A 39 -18.70 7.11 -4.95
CA ILE A 39 -19.69 8.04 -4.42
C ILE A 39 -19.99 9.10 -5.48
N LYS A 40 -20.77 8.71 -6.48
CA LYS A 40 -21.12 9.54 -7.67
C LYS A 40 -21.76 10.89 -7.36
N THR A 41 -22.26 11.10 -6.15
CA THR A 41 -22.95 12.34 -5.72
C THR A 41 -22.06 13.35 -5.02
N ILE A 42 -20.76 13.08 -4.92
CA ILE A 42 -19.84 13.95 -4.20
C ILE A 42 -19.42 15.14 -5.06
N ASP A 43 -19.51 16.33 -4.47
CA ASP A 43 -18.92 17.54 -5.00
C ASP A 43 -17.42 17.65 -4.60
N PHE A 44 -16.57 18.01 -5.56
CA PHE A 44 -15.16 18.32 -5.32
C PHE A 44 -14.94 19.50 -4.35
N THR A 45 -15.95 20.30 -4.10
CA THR A 45 -15.89 21.39 -3.13
C THR A 45 -16.07 20.92 -1.69
N ASP A 46 -16.39 19.64 -1.44
CA ASP A 46 -16.51 19.12 -0.07
C ASP A 46 -15.14 19.04 0.62
N VAL A 47 -14.85 20.05 1.45
CA VAL A 47 -13.62 20.17 2.25
C VAL A 47 -13.35 18.93 3.11
N LYS A 48 -14.38 18.18 3.47
CA LYS A 48 -14.26 17.01 4.35
C LYS A 48 -13.56 15.85 3.66
N ILE A 49 -13.81 15.65 2.36
CA ILE A 49 -13.08 14.65 1.56
C ILE A 49 -11.59 14.95 1.57
N HIS A 50 -11.24 16.19 1.24
CA HIS A 50 -9.84 16.64 1.23
C HIS A 50 -9.18 16.44 2.59
N GLY A 51 -9.92 16.74 3.67
CA GLY A 51 -9.46 16.54 5.05
C GLY A 51 -9.19 15.06 5.36
N ILE A 52 -10.09 14.13 5.01
CA ILE A 52 -9.93 12.69 5.23
C ILE A 52 -8.76 12.14 4.42
N ILE A 53 -8.65 12.53 3.15
CA ILE A 53 -7.53 12.14 2.28
C ILE A 53 -6.22 12.67 2.85
N PHE A 54 -6.18 13.92 3.29
CA PHE A 54 -4.99 14.53 3.89
C PHE A 54 -4.57 13.83 5.18
N CYS A 55 -5.50 13.50 6.09
CA CYS A 55 -5.22 12.72 7.30
C CYS A 55 -4.65 11.33 6.96
N SER A 56 -5.19 10.68 5.92
CA SER A 56 -4.68 9.40 5.43
C SER A 56 -3.24 9.50 4.94
N LEU A 57 -2.93 10.54 4.15
CA LEU A 57 -1.58 10.79 3.64
C LEU A 57 -0.59 11.09 4.75
N MET A 58 -0.97 11.92 5.73
CA MET A 58 -0.13 12.22 6.91
C MET A 58 0.17 10.96 7.71
N SER A 59 -0.84 10.12 7.96
CA SER A 59 -0.67 8.86 8.71
C SER A 59 0.24 7.87 7.97
N ILE A 60 0.11 7.75 6.63
CA ILE A 60 0.97 6.87 5.83
C ILE A 60 2.39 7.42 5.70
N ALA A 61 2.54 8.74 5.57
CA ALA A 61 3.84 9.40 5.60
C ALA A 61 4.56 9.13 6.93
N ALA A 62 3.84 9.29 8.04
CA ALA A 62 4.31 8.92 9.38
C ALA A 62 4.70 7.43 9.45
N GLY A 63 3.87 6.55 8.88
CA GLY A 63 4.17 5.12 8.76
C GLY A 63 5.47 4.84 7.99
N GLY A 64 5.75 5.60 6.93
CA GLY A 64 7.03 5.52 6.21
C GLY A 64 8.23 5.88 7.09
N LEU A 65 8.10 6.94 7.90
CA LEU A 65 9.16 7.42 8.79
C LEU A 65 9.41 6.46 9.95
N ILE A 66 8.37 5.93 10.59
CA ILE A 66 8.53 4.98 11.69
C ILE A 66 9.07 3.63 11.20
N ASN A 67 8.65 3.16 10.01
CA ASN A 67 9.26 1.99 9.37
C ASN A 67 10.75 2.22 9.11
N GLN A 68 11.14 3.40 8.61
CA GLN A 68 12.55 3.74 8.39
C GLN A 68 13.36 3.71 9.70
N PHE A 69 12.73 4.12 10.81
CA PHE A 69 13.35 4.09 12.12
C PHE A 69 13.63 2.66 12.60
N TYR A 70 12.73 1.70 12.35
CA TYR A 70 12.87 0.29 12.78
C TYR A 70 13.64 -0.57 11.77
N ASP A 71 13.49 -0.32 10.45
CA ASP A 71 14.04 -1.17 9.39
C ASP A 71 15.39 -0.69 8.85
N GLU A 72 16.08 0.25 9.50
CA GLU A 72 17.34 0.84 9.03
C GLU A 72 18.39 -0.21 8.64
N GLU A 73 18.58 -1.24 9.47
CA GLU A 73 19.58 -2.30 9.22
C GLU A 73 19.17 -3.19 8.03
N LYS A 74 17.90 -3.52 7.92
CA LYS A 74 17.33 -4.27 6.80
C LYS A 74 17.48 -3.50 5.47
N ASP A 75 17.19 -2.20 5.49
CA ASP A 75 17.32 -1.36 4.30
C ASP A 75 18.78 -1.18 3.85
N LYS A 76 19.77 -1.23 4.77
CA LYS A 76 21.20 -1.25 4.41
C LYS A 76 21.58 -2.47 3.56
N ILE A 77 20.98 -3.62 3.81
CA ILE A 77 21.22 -4.86 3.08
C ILE A 77 20.46 -4.88 1.74
N ILE A 78 19.14 -4.57 1.76
CA ILE A 78 18.27 -4.72 0.59
C ILE A 78 18.41 -3.53 -0.38
N LYS A 79 18.62 -2.30 0.16
CA LYS A 79 18.62 -1.04 -0.60
C LYS A 79 19.78 -0.14 -0.21
N PRO A 80 21.04 -0.56 -0.39
CA PRO A 80 22.22 0.14 0.13
C PRO A 80 22.34 1.58 -0.38
N PHE A 81 21.96 1.84 -1.63
CA PHE A 81 21.98 3.20 -2.18
C PHE A 81 20.99 4.12 -1.46
N ARG A 82 19.75 3.64 -1.28
CA ARG A 82 18.71 4.39 -0.56
C ARG A 82 19.10 4.62 0.91
N ALA A 83 19.62 3.62 1.58
CA ALA A 83 20.07 3.71 2.96
C ALA A 83 21.17 4.76 3.14
N ARG A 84 22.12 4.87 2.19
CA ARG A 84 23.14 5.93 2.17
C ARG A 84 22.53 7.34 2.03
N LEU A 85 21.54 7.52 1.17
CA LEU A 85 20.85 8.81 1.04
C LEU A 85 20.07 9.17 2.31
N GLN A 86 19.47 8.19 2.96
CA GLN A 86 18.71 8.40 4.19
C GLN A 86 19.60 8.70 5.40
N ALA A 87 20.86 8.29 5.38
CA ALA A 87 21.83 8.58 6.43
C ALA A 87 22.21 10.07 6.57
N PHE A 88 21.87 10.93 5.59
CA PHE A 88 22.05 12.38 5.72
C PHE A 88 21.15 13.01 6.78
N LEU A 89 20.03 12.35 7.16
CA LEU A 89 19.15 12.78 8.24
C LEU A 89 19.37 11.90 9.47
N LYS A 90 19.66 12.51 10.63
CA LYS A 90 19.84 11.76 11.88
C LYS A 90 18.55 11.02 12.25
N LYS A 91 18.66 9.79 12.72
CA LYS A 91 17.55 8.89 13.08
C LYS A 91 16.48 9.53 13.96
N LYS A 92 16.86 10.39 14.93
CA LYS A 92 15.93 11.09 15.80
C LYS A 92 14.94 12.01 15.06
N TYR A 93 15.35 12.59 13.92
CA TYR A 93 14.47 13.48 13.16
C TYR A 93 13.34 12.71 12.45
N PHE A 94 13.57 11.48 12.03
CA PHE A 94 12.48 10.62 11.53
C PHE A 94 11.41 10.42 12.60
N LEU A 95 11.79 10.22 13.87
CA LEU A 95 10.85 10.10 14.98
C LEU A 95 10.11 11.42 15.26
N TYR A 96 10.80 12.56 15.22
CA TYR A 96 10.14 13.86 15.43
C TYR A 96 9.12 14.16 14.33
N PHE A 97 9.48 13.96 13.07
CA PHE A 97 8.54 14.13 11.96
C PHE A 97 7.38 13.15 12.03
N TYR A 98 7.63 11.90 12.44
CA TYR A 98 6.57 10.92 12.71
C TYR A 98 5.54 11.45 13.72
N LEU A 99 6.00 11.96 14.86
CA LEU A 99 5.11 12.50 15.89
C LEU A 99 4.33 13.74 15.40
N ILE A 100 5.02 14.66 14.74
CA ILE A 100 4.40 15.87 14.18
C ILE A 100 3.28 15.50 13.18
N LEU A 101 3.54 14.61 12.23
CA LEU A 101 2.56 14.21 11.23
C LEU A 101 1.33 13.53 11.87
N ASN A 102 1.54 12.70 12.91
CA ASN A 102 0.44 12.05 13.62
C ASN A 102 -0.41 13.08 14.39
N VAL A 103 0.21 14.01 15.11
CA VAL A 103 -0.52 15.06 15.85
C VAL A 103 -1.33 15.93 14.88
N PHE A 104 -0.76 16.35 13.74
CA PHE A 104 -1.48 17.12 12.74
C PHE A 104 -2.66 16.33 12.15
N SER A 105 -2.45 15.07 11.81
CA SER A 105 -3.52 14.19 11.30
C SER A 105 -4.66 14.07 12.32
N LEU A 106 -4.35 13.84 13.59
CA LEU A 106 -5.37 13.73 14.64
C LEU A 106 -6.10 15.05 14.89
N GLY A 107 -5.41 16.19 14.88
CA GLY A 107 -6.02 17.50 15.04
C GLY A 107 -7.03 17.81 13.94
N ILE A 108 -6.67 17.55 12.67
CA ILE A 108 -7.58 17.73 11.54
C ILE A 108 -8.74 16.73 11.60
N SER A 109 -8.49 15.48 11.92
CA SER A 109 -9.53 14.44 11.99
C SER A 109 -10.56 14.73 13.09
N LEU A 110 -10.13 15.31 14.22
CA LEU A 110 -11.02 15.75 15.30
C LEU A 110 -11.93 16.90 14.84
N TYR A 111 -11.38 17.85 14.08
CA TYR A 111 -12.17 18.95 13.50
C TYR A 111 -13.22 18.45 12.51
N LEU A 112 -12.90 17.40 11.74
CA LEU A 112 -13.84 16.83 10.77
C LEU A 112 -15.00 16.09 11.44
N SER A 113 -14.70 15.18 12.35
CA SER A 113 -15.69 14.38 13.07
C SER A 113 -15.04 13.54 14.16
N TRP A 114 -15.76 13.35 15.31
CA TRP A 114 -15.33 12.43 16.37
C TRP A 114 -15.13 10.98 15.88
N ARG A 115 -15.98 10.51 14.95
CA ARG A 115 -15.85 9.16 14.35
C ARG A 115 -14.57 9.03 13.55
N ILE A 116 -14.24 10.05 12.77
CA ILE A 116 -13.01 10.08 11.95
C ILE A 116 -11.78 10.20 12.84
N PHE A 117 -11.86 10.94 13.94
CA PHE A 117 -10.79 11.01 14.93
C PHE A 117 -10.46 9.63 15.52
N LEU A 118 -11.48 8.90 16.00
CA LEU A 118 -11.29 7.53 16.51
C LEU A 118 -10.73 6.59 15.44
N TYR A 119 -11.21 6.73 14.21
CA TYR A 119 -10.71 5.96 13.07
C TYR A 119 -9.21 6.16 12.86
N PHE A 120 -8.72 7.41 12.89
CA PHE A 120 -7.30 7.68 12.71
C PHE A 120 -6.45 7.35 13.94
N ILE A 121 -6.96 7.41 15.16
CA ILE A 121 -6.27 6.89 16.36
C ILE A 121 -5.98 5.40 16.18
N VAL A 122 -6.98 4.61 15.82
CA VAL A 122 -6.83 3.17 15.61
C VAL A 122 -5.85 2.90 14.47
N TYR A 123 -5.93 3.65 13.37
CA TYR A 123 -5.03 3.51 12.23
C TYR A 123 -3.57 3.78 12.59
N GLN A 124 -3.30 4.89 13.27
CA GLN A 124 -1.94 5.27 13.68
C GLN A 124 -1.35 4.31 14.70
N PHE A 125 -2.18 3.81 15.62
CA PHE A 125 -1.76 2.76 16.56
C PHE A 125 -1.32 1.50 15.81
N PHE A 126 -2.11 1.01 14.86
CA PHE A 126 -1.74 -0.21 14.10
C PHE A 126 -0.54 0.01 13.19
N ILE A 127 -0.34 1.19 12.61
CA ILE A 127 0.86 1.53 11.83
C ILE A 127 2.11 1.44 12.72
N TRP A 128 2.07 2.03 13.92
CA TRP A 128 3.16 1.94 14.88
C TRP A 128 3.40 0.49 15.33
N PHE A 129 2.35 -0.20 15.73
CA PHE A 129 2.44 -1.56 16.23
C PHE A 129 2.93 -2.56 15.18
N TYR A 130 2.53 -2.35 13.92
CA TYR A 130 3.08 -3.08 12.78
C TYR A 130 4.59 -2.90 12.67
N SER A 131 5.07 -1.66 12.66
CA SER A 131 6.49 -1.35 12.53
C SER A 131 7.31 -1.86 13.71
N HIS A 132 6.74 -1.80 14.92
CA HIS A 132 7.41 -2.21 16.15
C HIS A 132 7.52 -3.74 16.29
N LYS A 133 6.44 -4.46 16.04
CA LYS A 133 6.34 -5.89 16.38
C LYS A 133 5.79 -6.78 15.27
N LEU A 134 4.65 -6.41 14.66
CA LEU A 134 3.90 -7.31 13.78
C LEU A 134 4.63 -7.64 12.49
N SER A 135 5.49 -6.74 11.99
CA SER A 135 6.30 -6.94 10.78
C SER A 135 7.27 -8.13 10.84
N LYS A 136 7.51 -8.69 12.03
CA LYS A 136 8.42 -9.82 12.25
C LYS A 136 7.71 -11.15 12.44
N ILE A 137 6.38 -11.16 12.56
CA ILE A 137 5.59 -12.35 12.90
C ILE A 137 5.01 -12.95 11.62
N LEU A 138 5.24 -14.26 11.44
CA LEU A 138 4.73 -15.02 10.29
C LEU A 138 3.20 -14.84 10.14
N LEU A 139 2.73 -14.70 8.90
CA LEU A 139 1.33 -14.47 8.52
C LEU A 139 0.81 -13.07 8.91
N ILE A 140 1.00 -12.69 10.18
CA ILE A 140 0.51 -11.41 10.72
C ILE A 140 1.17 -10.24 9.98
N ASN A 141 2.46 -10.36 9.65
CA ASN A 141 3.18 -9.38 8.84
C ASN A 141 2.41 -9.03 7.55
N ASN A 142 2.24 -10.01 6.68
CA ASN A 142 1.64 -9.80 5.35
C ASN A 142 0.19 -9.35 5.46
N PHE A 143 -0.59 -10.00 6.34
CA PHE A 143 -2.00 -9.69 6.51
C PHE A 143 -2.21 -8.25 7.04
N THR A 144 -1.49 -7.87 8.09
CA THR A 144 -1.57 -6.53 8.68
C THR A 144 -1.09 -5.46 7.69
N TYR A 145 0.02 -5.72 6.97
CA TYR A 145 0.51 -4.80 5.96
C TYR A 145 -0.54 -4.48 4.88
N VAL A 146 -1.23 -5.51 4.39
CA VAL A 146 -2.28 -5.35 3.38
C VAL A 146 -3.50 -4.62 3.95
N LEU A 147 -3.96 -5.00 5.15
CA LEU A 147 -5.05 -4.29 5.83
C LEU A 147 -4.73 -2.80 5.99
N LEU A 148 -3.53 -2.47 6.48
CA LEU A 148 -3.09 -1.07 6.64
C LEU A 148 -2.98 -0.33 5.30
N SER A 149 -2.72 -1.04 4.20
CA SER A 149 -2.63 -0.46 2.86
C SER A 149 -4.00 -0.11 2.27
N VAL A 150 -5.04 -0.88 2.57
CA VAL A 150 -6.43 -0.61 2.15
C VAL A 150 -7.21 0.26 3.14
N TYR A 151 -6.74 0.40 4.37
CA TYR A 151 -7.42 1.15 5.43
C TYR A 151 -7.84 2.58 5.02
N PRO A 152 -7.02 3.39 4.33
CA PRO A 152 -7.39 4.75 3.94
C PRO A 152 -8.67 4.85 3.10
N PHE A 153 -8.93 3.87 2.26
CA PHE A 153 -10.14 3.82 1.43
C PHE A 153 -11.40 3.64 2.29
N PHE A 154 -11.31 2.85 3.36
CA PHE A 154 -12.40 2.67 4.31
C PHE A 154 -12.72 3.93 5.12
N GLY A 155 -11.76 4.84 5.34
CA GLY A 155 -12.01 6.11 6.02
C GLY A 155 -13.07 6.95 5.32
N ILE A 156 -13.04 6.97 3.99
CA ILE A 156 -14.03 7.64 3.15
C ILE A 156 -15.39 6.95 3.28
N LEU A 157 -15.43 5.62 3.19
CA LEU A 157 -16.67 4.83 3.29
C LEU A 157 -17.32 4.97 4.68
N VAL A 158 -16.53 4.99 5.75
CA VAL A 158 -17.02 5.19 7.13
C VAL A 158 -17.63 6.58 7.30
N TYR A 159 -17.02 7.60 6.69
CA TYR A 159 -17.53 8.96 6.78
C TYR A 159 -18.88 9.12 6.06
N TYR A 160 -18.98 8.61 4.81
CA TYR A 160 -20.19 8.69 4.00
C TYR A 160 -21.20 7.58 4.28
N GLN A 161 -20.87 6.63 5.17
CA GLN A 161 -21.70 5.45 5.50
C GLN A 161 -22.13 4.65 4.24
N TYR A 162 -21.24 4.60 3.26
CA TYR A 162 -21.51 3.96 1.97
C TYR A 162 -20.86 2.59 1.89
N PHE A 163 -21.63 1.53 2.18
CA PHE A 163 -21.19 0.14 2.15
C PHE A 163 -22.08 -0.68 1.24
N THR A 164 -21.52 -1.27 0.21
CA THR A 164 -22.21 -2.16 -0.73
C THR A 164 -21.44 -3.47 -0.89
N ILE A 165 -22.14 -4.51 -1.35
CA ILE A 165 -21.50 -5.78 -1.69
C ILE A 165 -20.42 -5.60 -2.78
N GLY A 166 -20.68 -4.73 -3.77
CA GLY A 166 -19.70 -4.41 -4.82
C GLY A 166 -18.38 -3.86 -4.24
N ILE A 167 -18.44 -2.93 -3.29
CA ILE A 167 -17.26 -2.39 -2.62
C ILE A 167 -16.50 -3.48 -1.85
N PHE A 168 -17.24 -4.38 -1.18
CA PHE A 168 -16.60 -5.49 -0.48
C PHE A 168 -15.86 -6.42 -1.45
N LEU A 169 -16.48 -6.75 -2.59
CA LEU A 169 -15.84 -7.59 -3.62
C LEU A 169 -14.61 -6.92 -4.24
N LEU A 170 -14.69 -5.61 -4.57
CA LEU A 170 -13.55 -4.83 -5.06
C LEU A 170 -12.41 -4.78 -4.04
N SER A 171 -12.75 -4.59 -2.76
CA SER A 171 -11.77 -4.57 -1.67
C SER A 171 -11.12 -5.93 -1.46
N ALA A 172 -11.88 -7.03 -1.55
CA ALA A 172 -11.37 -8.39 -1.46
C ALA A 172 -10.43 -8.72 -2.63
N PHE A 173 -10.79 -8.30 -3.84
CA PHE A 173 -9.94 -8.44 -5.03
C PHE A 173 -8.61 -7.70 -4.84
N LEU A 174 -8.65 -6.44 -4.45
CA LEU A 174 -7.45 -5.64 -4.17
C LEU A 174 -6.60 -6.25 -3.04
N PHE A 175 -7.25 -6.76 -2.00
CA PHE A 175 -6.59 -7.44 -0.89
C PHE A 175 -5.78 -8.65 -1.36
N LEU A 176 -6.34 -9.52 -2.20
CA LEU A 176 -5.65 -10.69 -2.75
C LEU A 176 -4.44 -10.29 -3.61
N PHE A 177 -4.57 -9.24 -4.42
CA PHE A 177 -3.45 -8.71 -5.22
C PHE A 177 -2.34 -8.17 -4.33
N LEU A 178 -2.67 -7.33 -3.35
CA LEU A 178 -1.69 -6.73 -2.43
C LEU A 178 -1.00 -7.80 -1.58
N LEU A 179 -1.75 -8.82 -1.12
CA LEU A 179 -1.19 -9.93 -0.35
C LEU A 179 -0.20 -10.74 -1.20
N SER A 180 -0.56 -11.04 -2.45
CA SER A 180 0.34 -11.70 -3.40
C SER A 180 1.63 -10.90 -3.62
N MET A 181 1.51 -9.57 -3.78
CA MET A 181 2.66 -8.68 -3.96
C MET A 181 3.57 -8.62 -2.74
N ASP A 182 3.01 -8.62 -1.53
CA ASP A 182 3.81 -8.55 -0.31
C ASP A 182 4.54 -9.87 -0.06
N ILE A 183 3.91 -11.01 -0.30
CA ILE A 183 4.57 -12.33 -0.23
C ILE A 183 5.66 -12.48 -1.30
N ILE A 184 5.47 -11.94 -2.52
CA ILE A 184 6.52 -11.89 -3.56
C ILE A 184 7.70 -11.02 -3.10
N LYS A 185 7.44 -9.93 -2.43
CA LYS A 185 8.49 -9.08 -1.83
C LYS A 185 9.31 -9.87 -0.80
N ASP A 186 8.67 -10.71 0.02
CA ASP A 186 9.36 -11.57 0.98
C ASP A 186 10.23 -12.63 0.27
N LEU A 187 9.77 -13.18 -0.88
CA LEU A 187 10.62 -14.04 -1.73
C LEU A 187 11.87 -13.32 -2.25
N LEU A 188 11.74 -12.04 -2.57
CA LEU A 188 12.86 -11.21 -3.07
C LEU A 188 13.84 -10.81 -1.96
N SER A 189 13.34 -10.62 -0.73
CA SER A 189 14.13 -10.18 0.43
C SER A 189 14.60 -11.31 1.35
N ARG A 190 14.35 -12.56 0.98
CA ARG A 190 14.57 -13.75 1.81
C ARG A 190 15.93 -13.77 2.50
N GLU A 191 17.02 -13.52 1.77
CA GLU A 191 18.40 -13.56 2.29
C GLU A 191 18.61 -12.54 3.42
N ALA A 192 18.06 -11.34 3.27
CA ALA A 192 18.15 -10.30 4.30
C ALA A 192 17.22 -10.59 5.49
N ASP A 193 16.05 -11.14 5.23
CA ASP A 193 15.09 -11.53 6.27
C ASP A 193 15.65 -12.66 7.14
N GLU A 194 16.31 -13.65 6.53
CA GLU A 194 16.99 -14.75 7.22
C GLU A 194 18.14 -14.24 8.09
N ALA A 195 18.99 -13.35 7.54
CA ALA A 195 20.12 -12.76 8.29
C ALA A 195 19.69 -11.93 9.51
N LEU A 196 18.47 -11.37 9.50
CA LEU A 196 17.93 -10.53 10.58
C LEU A 196 16.90 -11.26 11.47
N GLY A 197 16.71 -12.55 11.28
CA GLY A 197 15.82 -13.38 12.10
C GLY A 197 14.32 -13.12 11.91
N TYR A 198 13.91 -12.56 10.76
CA TYR A 198 12.49 -12.37 10.43
C TYR A 198 11.84 -13.72 10.09
N GLN A 199 10.62 -13.94 10.56
CA GLN A 199 9.83 -15.13 10.27
C GLN A 199 8.90 -14.82 9.10
N THR A 200 9.39 -15.00 7.86
CA THR A 200 8.59 -14.82 6.64
C THR A 200 8.25 -16.15 6.01
N PHE A 201 7.21 -16.20 5.14
CA PHE A 201 6.78 -17.42 4.46
C PHE A 201 7.92 -18.18 3.77
N PRO A 202 8.78 -17.52 2.95
CA PRO A 202 9.85 -18.23 2.25
C PRO A 202 10.95 -18.76 3.18
N ILE A 203 11.08 -18.23 4.41
CA ILE A 203 12.03 -18.73 5.40
C ILE A 203 11.46 -19.98 6.07
N VAL A 204 10.20 -19.92 6.51
CA VAL A 204 9.58 -21.02 7.29
C VAL A 204 9.17 -22.20 6.39
N TYR A 205 8.58 -21.93 5.25
CA TYR A 205 8.01 -22.97 4.37
C TYR A 205 8.80 -23.22 3.08
N GLY A 206 9.84 -22.43 2.81
CA GLY A 206 10.65 -22.52 1.62
C GLY A 206 10.02 -21.84 0.39
N ILE A 207 10.85 -21.65 -0.64
CA ILE A 207 10.48 -20.94 -1.87
C ILE A 207 9.33 -21.64 -2.61
N GLU A 208 9.36 -22.98 -2.69
CA GLU A 208 8.35 -23.75 -3.43
C GLU A 208 6.93 -23.56 -2.90
N LYS A 209 6.74 -23.79 -1.60
CA LYS A 209 5.42 -23.67 -0.97
C LYS A 209 4.92 -22.23 -1.00
N THR A 210 5.83 -21.27 -0.81
CA THR A 210 5.51 -19.83 -0.90
C THR A 210 5.09 -19.44 -2.32
N SER A 211 5.80 -19.92 -3.35
CA SER A 211 5.41 -19.66 -4.75
C SER A 211 4.04 -20.27 -5.08
N LYS A 212 3.74 -21.48 -4.59
CA LYS A 212 2.43 -22.11 -4.75
C LYS A 212 1.34 -21.29 -4.06
N LEU A 213 1.60 -20.77 -2.83
CA LEU A 213 0.66 -19.90 -2.13
C LEU A 213 0.33 -18.64 -2.95
N VAL A 214 1.35 -17.97 -3.50
CA VAL A 214 1.14 -16.81 -4.39
C VAL A 214 0.28 -17.18 -5.61
N GLN A 215 0.56 -18.32 -6.25
CA GLN A 215 -0.25 -18.80 -7.37
C GLN A 215 -1.70 -19.05 -6.97
N MET A 216 -1.96 -19.65 -5.80
CA MET A 216 -3.30 -19.87 -5.28
C MET A 216 -4.05 -18.56 -5.00
N LEU A 217 -3.37 -17.57 -4.40
CA LEU A 217 -3.95 -16.25 -4.15
C LEU A 217 -4.32 -15.52 -5.45
N LEU A 218 -3.45 -15.58 -6.46
CA LEU A 218 -3.73 -15.00 -7.77
C LEU A 218 -4.83 -15.73 -8.53
N LEU A 219 -4.92 -17.05 -8.41
CA LEU A 219 -6.07 -17.82 -8.93
C LEU A 219 -7.37 -17.42 -8.24
N SER A 220 -7.38 -17.29 -6.91
CA SER A 220 -8.54 -16.81 -6.16
C SER A 220 -8.95 -15.39 -6.59
N ALA A 221 -7.97 -14.50 -6.85
CA ALA A 221 -8.23 -13.18 -7.41
C ALA A 221 -8.85 -13.25 -8.81
N GLY A 222 -8.43 -14.21 -9.65
CA GLY A 222 -9.00 -14.46 -10.97
C GLY A 222 -10.45 -14.94 -10.91
N PHE A 223 -10.78 -15.86 -10.01
CA PHE A 223 -12.17 -16.27 -9.76
C PHE A 223 -13.03 -15.12 -9.28
N LEU A 224 -12.49 -14.29 -8.37
CA LEU A 224 -13.20 -13.11 -7.88
C LEU A 224 -13.39 -12.06 -8.99
N ALA A 225 -12.40 -11.86 -9.85
CA ALA A 225 -12.52 -11.00 -11.02
C ALA A 225 -13.62 -11.46 -11.97
N LEU A 226 -13.69 -12.79 -12.24
CA LEU A 226 -14.78 -13.37 -13.04
C LEU A 226 -16.15 -13.18 -12.38
N PHE A 227 -16.23 -13.38 -11.07
CA PHE A 227 -17.46 -13.18 -10.32
C PHE A 227 -17.92 -11.71 -10.35
N ILE A 228 -17.00 -10.77 -10.19
CA ILE A 228 -17.28 -9.32 -10.30
C ILE A 228 -17.78 -9.00 -11.71
N LEU A 229 -17.09 -9.48 -12.74
CA LEU A 229 -17.45 -9.24 -14.14
C LEU A 229 -18.89 -9.70 -14.48
N THR A 230 -19.34 -10.81 -13.89
CA THR A 230 -20.65 -11.41 -14.21
C THR A 230 -21.78 -10.90 -13.33
N ASN A 231 -21.50 -10.34 -12.15
CA ASN A 231 -22.53 -10.01 -11.16
C ASN A 231 -22.57 -8.53 -10.75
N GLN A 232 -21.64 -7.70 -11.25
CA GLN A 232 -21.60 -6.28 -10.94
C GLN A 232 -21.63 -5.46 -12.23
N ASP A 233 -22.49 -4.47 -12.28
CA ASP A 233 -22.49 -3.48 -13.36
C ASP A 233 -21.52 -2.34 -12.98
N LEU A 234 -20.35 -2.37 -13.58
CA LEU A 234 -19.26 -1.41 -13.33
C LEU A 234 -18.95 -0.56 -14.59
N GLY A 235 -19.87 -0.52 -15.55
CA GLY A 235 -19.68 0.21 -16.79
C GLY A 235 -18.38 -0.22 -17.51
N LEU A 236 -17.63 0.75 -18.01
CA LEU A 236 -16.35 0.49 -18.71
C LEU A 236 -15.30 -0.18 -17.82
N HIS A 237 -15.37 -0.04 -16.49
CA HIS A 237 -14.45 -0.71 -15.58
C HIS A 237 -14.58 -2.25 -15.63
N SER A 238 -15.68 -2.80 -16.12
CA SER A 238 -15.87 -4.25 -16.34
C SER A 238 -14.81 -4.85 -17.28
N TYR A 239 -14.37 -4.10 -18.29
CA TYR A 239 -13.31 -4.56 -19.21
C TYR A 239 -11.98 -4.81 -18.51
N TYR A 240 -11.68 -4.06 -17.44
CA TYR A 240 -10.51 -4.31 -16.61
C TYR A 240 -10.53 -5.70 -15.98
N PHE A 241 -11.68 -6.16 -15.47
CA PHE A 241 -11.81 -7.50 -14.89
C PHE A 241 -11.71 -8.60 -15.94
N GLY A 242 -12.27 -8.40 -17.14
CA GLY A 242 -12.08 -9.32 -18.26
C GLY A 242 -10.60 -9.44 -18.67
N ALA A 243 -9.91 -8.32 -18.82
CA ALA A 243 -8.48 -8.28 -19.13
C ALA A 243 -7.61 -8.85 -17.99
N THR A 244 -8.06 -8.72 -16.73
CA THR A 244 -7.36 -9.30 -15.58
C THR A 244 -7.24 -10.81 -15.66
N ILE A 245 -8.22 -11.52 -16.20
CA ILE A 245 -8.16 -12.97 -16.35
C ILE A 245 -7.01 -13.36 -17.27
N ILE A 246 -6.89 -12.69 -18.42
CA ILE A 246 -5.79 -12.92 -19.40
C ILE A 246 -4.43 -12.57 -18.77
N PHE A 247 -4.38 -11.42 -18.09
CA PHE A 247 -3.18 -10.97 -17.38
C PHE A 247 -2.71 -11.98 -16.34
N LEU A 248 -3.62 -12.54 -15.54
CA LEU A 248 -3.28 -13.53 -14.51
C LEU A 248 -2.78 -14.85 -15.10
N VAL A 249 -3.30 -15.31 -16.24
CA VAL A 249 -2.77 -16.47 -16.94
C VAL A 249 -1.29 -16.24 -17.32
N PHE A 250 -0.96 -15.06 -17.83
CA PHE A 250 0.42 -14.69 -18.14
C PHE A 250 1.32 -14.64 -16.88
N ILE A 251 0.83 -14.05 -15.78
CA ILE A 251 1.57 -14.00 -14.50
C ILE A 251 1.83 -15.40 -13.95
N LEU A 252 0.82 -16.28 -13.98
CA LEU A 252 0.97 -17.67 -13.53
C LEU A 252 1.98 -18.45 -14.37
N PHE A 253 2.05 -18.18 -15.69
CA PHE A 253 3.07 -18.74 -16.57
C PHE A 253 4.48 -18.30 -16.15
N LEU A 254 4.70 -17.01 -15.84
CA LEU A 254 5.99 -16.50 -15.35
C LEU A 254 6.40 -17.14 -14.01
N LEU A 255 5.44 -17.40 -13.13
CA LEU A 255 5.68 -17.99 -11.80
C LEU A 255 6.01 -19.49 -11.84
N LYS A 256 5.84 -20.19 -12.98
CA LYS A 256 6.33 -21.58 -13.15
C LYS A 256 7.84 -21.65 -12.99
N ASN A 257 8.57 -20.67 -13.53
CA ASN A 257 10.00 -20.56 -13.32
C ASN A 257 10.27 -19.72 -12.04
N LYS A 258 10.63 -20.40 -10.94
CA LYS A 258 10.83 -19.87 -9.60
C LYS A 258 12.15 -19.10 -9.46
N SER A 259 12.47 -18.23 -10.41
CA SER A 259 13.68 -17.42 -10.40
C SER A 259 13.47 -16.06 -9.73
N LYS A 260 14.49 -15.53 -9.06
CA LYS A 260 14.48 -14.18 -8.46
C LYS A 260 14.13 -13.09 -9.49
N LYS A 261 14.60 -13.26 -10.75
CA LYS A 261 14.27 -12.38 -11.87
C LYS A 261 12.76 -12.38 -12.17
N ASN A 262 12.14 -13.57 -12.24
CA ASN A 262 10.70 -13.67 -12.52
C ASN A 262 9.86 -13.09 -11.39
N TYR A 263 10.21 -13.32 -10.12
CA TYR A 263 9.53 -12.68 -8.99
C TYR A 263 9.62 -11.15 -9.06
N PHE A 264 10.79 -10.62 -9.45
CA PHE A 264 10.95 -9.17 -9.63
C PHE A 264 10.06 -8.63 -10.75
N VAL A 265 10.04 -9.28 -11.91
CA VAL A 265 9.18 -8.91 -13.05
C VAL A 265 7.70 -8.97 -12.64
N VAL A 266 7.26 -10.06 -12.02
CA VAL A 266 5.88 -10.23 -11.56
C VAL A 266 5.51 -9.13 -10.56
N SER A 267 6.40 -8.78 -9.62
CA SER A 267 6.16 -7.68 -8.67
C SER A 267 5.94 -6.33 -9.37
N ILE A 268 6.65 -6.06 -10.45
CA ILE A 268 6.46 -4.83 -11.25
C ILE A 268 5.13 -4.89 -12.01
N LEU A 269 4.86 -6.00 -12.69
CA LEU A 269 3.65 -6.17 -13.48
C LEU A 269 2.37 -6.05 -12.63
N LEU A 270 2.34 -6.63 -11.43
CA LEU A 270 1.20 -6.50 -10.51
C LEU A 270 0.99 -5.04 -10.08
N LYS A 271 2.06 -4.26 -9.82
CA LYS A 271 1.96 -2.83 -9.50
C LYS A 271 1.38 -2.02 -10.66
N ILE A 272 1.87 -2.28 -11.87
CA ILE A 272 1.35 -1.66 -13.09
C ILE A 272 -0.13 -2.01 -13.26
N TRP A 273 -0.50 -3.27 -13.01
CA TRP A 273 -1.89 -3.71 -13.15
C TRP A 273 -2.85 -3.03 -12.18
N ILE A 274 -2.44 -2.82 -10.92
CA ILE A 274 -3.22 -2.01 -9.96
C ILE A 274 -3.37 -0.58 -10.49
N PHE A 275 -2.32 0.02 -11.03
CA PHE A 275 -2.40 1.36 -11.63
C PHE A 275 -3.38 1.40 -12.81
N VAL A 276 -3.35 0.42 -13.69
CA VAL A 276 -4.33 0.28 -14.79
C VAL A 276 -5.75 0.16 -14.24
N GLY A 277 -5.95 -0.55 -13.12
CA GLY A 277 -7.25 -0.63 -12.44
C GLY A 277 -7.75 0.74 -11.96
N VAL A 278 -6.88 1.55 -11.37
CA VAL A 278 -7.25 2.92 -10.94
C VAL A 278 -7.58 3.80 -12.16
N ILE A 279 -6.81 3.70 -13.24
CA ILE A 279 -7.09 4.45 -14.47
C ILE A 279 -8.42 4.00 -15.09
N SER A 280 -8.73 2.69 -15.10
CA SER A 280 -10.00 2.20 -15.66
C SER A 280 -11.22 2.66 -14.85
N MET A 281 -11.11 2.82 -13.52
CA MET A 281 -12.14 3.48 -12.71
C MET A 281 -12.36 4.92 -13.17
N LEU A 282 -11.28 5.69 -13.33
CA LEU A 282 -11.35 7.08 -13.78
C LEU A 282 -11.99 7.20 -15.16
N VAL A 283 -11.57 6.36 -16.12
CA VAL A 283 -12.13 6.32 -17.47
C VAL A 283 -13.63 5.98 -17.45
N SER A 284 -14.03 5.03 -16.61
CA SER A 284 -15.44 4.66 -16.46
C SER A 284 -16.32 5.84 -16.00
N GLU A 285 -15.79 6.73 -15.15
CA GLU A 285 -16.54 7.90 -14.67
C GLU A 285 -16.55 9.08 -15.67
N ILE A 286 -15.55 9.19 -16.54
CA ILE A 286 -15.47 10.28 -17.54
C ILE A 286 -16.40 10.00 -18.75
N PHE A 287 -16.61 8.74 -19.10
CA PHE A 287 -17.33 8.35 -20.31
C PHE A 287 -18.74 7.76 -20.04
N VAL A 288 -19.22 7.85 -18.81
CA VAL A 288 -20.61 7.56 -18.42
C VAL A 288 -21.33 8.86 -18.11
#